data_ecdf61c1f5cf73188f0b3e8bf66282b4
#
_entry.id   ecdf61c1f5cf73188f0b3e8bf66282b4
#
_cell.length_a   1.000
_cell.length_b   1.000
_cell.length_c   1.000
_cell.angle_alpha   90.00
_cell.angle_beta   90.00
_cell.angle_gamma   90.00
#
_symmetry.space_group_name_H-M   'P 1'
#
loop_
_entity.id
_entity.type
_entity.pdbx_description
1 polymer ?
#
loop_
_entity_poly.entity_id
_entity_poly.type
_entity_poly.pdbx_seq_one_letter_code
_entity_poly.pdbx_strand_id
1 'polypeptide(L)'
;MAENPIRYSIIEEKNPREILMLRGRGCAWKRCTFCDYHLDASLDEAKNFKINLAEIEKVTGKYHHLEVINSGSFCELDTNTMDAIRRKCKEKAIHTIHFETHWMYRRKIQELREFFGEIGTTVKVKIGVETFDEAFRETVFQKGMPHATAEDIAAYCDEVCLLFGITGQTVDSMKRDIETGLAHFERVCVNIMVPNTTNIVPDEAVIRLFKEKLYDQYKDDPRVDILLNNTDFGVGGEENA
;
A
#
# COMPACT_ATOMS: atom_id res chain seq x y z
N MET A 1 -13.45 -6.98 7.72
CA MET A 1 -12.17 -7.70 7.55
C MET A 1 -12.32 -9.10 8.12
N ALA A 2 -11.55 -10.06 7.60
CA ALA A 2 -11.48 -11.42 8.12
C ALA A 2 -11.12 -11.44 9.62
N GLU A 3 -11.65 -12.39 10.37
CA GLU A 3 -11.37 -12.51 11.81
C GLU A 3 -9.89 -12.88 12.07
N ASN A 4 -9.31 -13.73 11.19
CA ASN A 4 -7.90 -14.09 11.16
C ASN A 4 -7.36 -13.93 9.72
N PRO A 5 -6.96 -12.72 9.32
CA PRO A 5 -6.49 -12.50 7.95
C PRO A 5 -5.12 -13.14 7.72
N ILE A 6 -4.90 -13.65 6.50
CA ILE A 6 -3.57 -14.05 6.03
C ILE A 6 -2.67 -12.81 6.06
N ARG A 7 -1.49 -12.92 6.72
CA ARG A 7 -0.60 -11.79 6.95
C ARG A 7 0.78 -11.92 6.27
N TYR A 8 1.06 -13.07 5.69
CA TYR A 8 2.28 -13.32 4.93
C TYR A 8 1.95 -14.04 3.64
N SER A 9 2.57 -13.59 2.55
CA SER A 9 2.47 -14.22 1.23
C SER A 9 3.73 -13.98 0.41
N ILE A 10 3.80 -14.63 -0.75
CA ILE A 10 4.87 -14.49 -1.74
C ILE A 10 4.25 -14.06 -3.06
N ILE A 11 4.70 -12.93 -3.58
CA ILE A 11 4.35 -12.43 -4.91
C ILE A 11 5.42 -12.91 -5.87
N GLU A 12 5.06 -13.75 -6.83
CA GLU A 12 6.02 -14.39 -7.74
C GLU A 12 6.09 -13.71 -9.11
N GLU A 13 5.00 -13.08 -9.52
CA GLU A 13 4.91 -12.41 -10.82
C GLU A 13 5.21 -10.93 -10.69
N LYS A 14 5.71 -10.36 -11.76
CA LYS A 14 6.13 -8.96 -11.85
C LYS A 14 7.01 -8.56 -10.66
N ASN A 15 7.52 -7.77 -10.23
CA ASN A 15 8.30 -7.40 -9.04
C ASN A 15 8.27 -8.48 -7.90
N PRO A 16 8.93 -9.66 -8.06
CA PRO A 16 8.85 -10.76 -7.09
C PRO A 16 9.37 -10.35 -5.70
N ARG A 17 8.56 -10.61 -4.68
CA ARG A 17 8.86 -10.22 -3.29
C ARG A 17 8.01 -11.00 -2.28
N GLU A 18 8.45 -10.98 -1.05
CA GLU A 18 7.63 -11.42 0.08
C GLU A 18 6.81 -10.22 0.59
N ILE A 19 5.60 -10.46 1.05
CA ILE A 19 4.74 -9.41 1.60
C ILE A 19 4.25 -9.77 3.00
N LEU A 20 4.31 -8.78 3.90
CA LEU A 20 3.81 -8.83 5.26
C LEU A 20 2.67 -7.82 5.45
N MET A 21 1.54 -8.27 5.98
CA MET A 21 0.47 -7.38 6.45
C MET A 21 0.54 -7.31 7.98
N LEU A 22 1.15 -6.26 8.50
CA LEU A 22 1.39 -6.09 9.92
C LEU A 22 0.30 -5.25 10.60
N ARG A 23 0.16 -5.42 11.90
CA ARG A 23 -0.81 -4.72 12.72
C ARG A 23 -0.16 -3.55 13.45
N GLY A 24 -0.71 -2.35 13.24
CA GLY A 24 -0.26 -1.13 13.90
C GLY A 24 -1.30 -0.54 14.84
N ARG A 25 -1.03 0.69 15.30
CA ARG A 25 -1.95 1.50 16.10
C ARG A 25 -3.16 2.02 15.30
N GLY A 26 -3.13 1.83 13.98
CA GLY A 26 -4.11 2.31 13.02
C GLY A 26 -3.79 3.71 12.51
N CYS A 27 -4.34 4.02 11.35
CA CYS A 27 -4.11 5.27 10.65
C CYS A 27 -4.51 6.48 11.49
N ALA A 28 -3.58 7.42 11.71
CA ALA A 28 -3.86 8.65 12.45
C ALA A 28 -4.74 9.63 11.67
N TRP A 29 -4.74 9.56 10.33
CA TRP A 29 -5.58 10.42 9.49
C TRP A 29 -7.07 10.07 9.65
N LYS A 30 -7.48 8.83 9.45
CA LYS A 30 -8.84 8.28 9.66
C LYS A 30 -10.00 9.07 8.99
N ARG A 31 -9.73 9.83 7.93
CA ARG A 31 -10.76 10.65 7.26
C ARG A 31 -11.05 10.18 5.84
N CYS A 32 -10.25 9.24 5.31
CA CYS A 32 -10.49 8.71 3.97
C CYS A 32 -11.86 8.01 3.93
N THR A 33 -12.74 8.49 3.07
CA THR A 33 -14.15 8.09 3.00
C THR A 33 -14.37 6.66 2.51
N PHE A 34 -13.35 6.08 1.84
CA PHE A 34 -13.37 4.76 1.21
C PHE A 34 -12.66 3.68 2.03
N CYS A 35 -11.94 4.07 3.11
CA CYS A 35 -10.98 3.19 3.78
C CYS A 35 -11.49 2.73 5.15
N ASP A 36 -11.54 1.42 5.36
CA ASP A 36 -11.86 0.77 6.63
C ASP A 36 -10.69 -0.07 7.20
N TYR A 37 -9.50 0.03 6.64
CA TYR A 37 -8.32 -0.72 7.09
C TYR A 37 -7.96 -0.47 8.56
N HIS A 38 -8.36 0.67 9.12
CA HIS A 38 -8.20 0.97 10.54
C HIS A 38 -8.93 0.00 11.48
N LEU A 39 -9.80 -0.87 10.95
CA LEU A 39 -10.45 -1.93 11.72
C LEU A 39 -9.46 -3.04 12.12
N ASP A 40 -8.38 -3.26 11.35
CA ASP A 40 -7.28 -4.14 11.74
C ASP A 40 -6.19 -3.36 12.50
N ALA A 41 -6.55 -2.77 13.62
CA ALA A 41 -5.63 -1.98 14.42
C ALA A 41 -5.87 -2.20 15.91
N SER A 42 -4.86 -1.95 16.74
CA SER A 42 -4.99 -1.96 18.18
C SER A 42 -3.99 -0.99 18.84
N LEU A 43 -4.42 -0.34 19.91
CA LEU A 43 -3.52 0.48 20.75
C LEU A 43 -2.67 -0.38 21.70
N ASP A 44 -2.93 -1.67 21.81
CA ASP A 44 -2.13 -2.63 22.57
C ASP A 44 -0.89 -3.03 21.74
N GLU A 45 0.20 -2.29 21.94
CA GLU A 45 1.46 -2.51 21.22
C GLU A 45 2.06 -3.90 21.50
N ALA A 46 1.91 -4.43 22.70
CA ALA A 46 2.44 -5.75 23.05
C ALA A 46 1.69 -6.85 22.28
N LYS A 47 0.38 -6.71 22.14
CA LYS A 47 -0.45 -7.61 21.31
C LYS A 47 -0.09 -7.49 19.83
N ASN A 48 0.06 -6.27 19.32
CA ASN A 48 0.48 -6.04 17.94
C ASN A 48 1.84 -6.67 17.66
N PHE A 49 2.82 -6.39 18.52
CA PHE A 49 4.17 -6.93 18.38
C PHE A 49 4.19 -8.46 18.38
N LYS A 50 3.42 -9.11 19.25
CA LYS A 50 3.33 -10.58 19.28
C LYS A 50 2.82 -11.16 17.95
N ILE A 51 1.78 -10.54 17.37
CA ILE A 51 1.24 -10.94 16.07
C ILE A 51 2.29 -10.70 14.98
N ASN A 52 2.85 -9.50 14.94
CA ASN A 52 3.80 -9.08 13.91
C ASN A 52 5.07 -9.93 13.93
N LEU A 53 5.59 -10.24 15.11
CA LEU A 53 6.80 -11.07 15.23
C LEU A 53 6.59 -12.46 14.63
N ALA A 54 5.41 -13.08 14.88
CA ALA A 54 5.08 -14.39 14.31
C ALA A 54 5.07 -14.37 12.77
N GLU A 55 4.64 -13.27 12.16
CA GLU A 55 4.62 -13.12 10.71
C GLU A 55 6.02 -12.76 10.16
N ILE A 56 6.75 -11.87 10.83
CA ILE A 56 8.12 -11.50 10.45
C ILE A 56 9.04 -12.74 10.44
N GLU A 57 8.85 -13.68 11.37
CA GLU A 57 9.64 -14.91 11.41
C GLU A 57 9.42 -15.82 10.20
N LYS A 58 8.31 -15.69 9.46
CA LYS A 58 8.06 -16.45 8.23
C LYS A 58 8.90 -15.98 7.04
N VAL A 59 9.47 -14.76 7.07
CA VAL A 59 10.26 -14.20 5.97
C VAL A 59 11.49 -15.07 5.70
N THR A 60 11.60 -15.55 4.47
CA THR A 60 12.63 -16.47 4.02
C THR A 60 13.82 -15.78 3.36
N GLY A 61 13.59 -14.61 2.77
CA GLY A 61 14.56 -13.90 1.93
C GLY A 61 14.61 -14.43 0.49
N LYS A 62 13.61 -15.20 0.03
CA LYS A 62 13.57 -15.87 -1.27
C LYS A 62 14.00 -14.97 -2.44
N TYR A 63 13.55 -13.70 -2.41
CA TYR A 63 13.85 -12.73 -3.47
C TYR A 63 14.75 -11.59 -3.00
N HIS A 64 15.20 -11.60 -1.74
CA HIS A 64 15.89 -10.47 -1.11
C HIS A 64 15.11 -9.16 -1.17
N HIS A 65 13.79 -9.25 -1.27
CA HIS A 65 12.85 -8.18 -1.50
C HIS A 65 11.61 -8.38 -0.61
N LEU A 66 11.29 -7.40 0.21
CA LEU A 66 10.21 -7.47 1.18
C LEU A 66 9.28 -6.26 1.03
N GLU A 67 7.99 -6.47 1.11
CA GLU A 67 6.98 -5.41 1.24
C GLU A 67 6.29 -5.52 2.60
N VAL A 68 6.17 -4.41 3.28
CA VAL A 68 5.47 -4.29 4.56
C VAL A 68 4.30 -3.32 4.39
N ILE A 69 3.10 -3.85 4.51
CA ILE A 69 1.87 -3.08 4.57
C ILE A 69 1.28 -3.15 5.97
N ASN A 70 0.54 -2.14 6.36
CA ASN A 70 -0.21 -2.12 7.60
C ASN A 70 -1.47 -1.26 7.47
N SER A 71 -2.31 -1.25 8.49
CA SER A 71 -3.57 -0.49 8.51
C SER A 71 -3.40 1.04 8.61
N GLY A 72 -2.30 1.56 8.08
CA GLY A 72 -1.96 2.99 8.12
C GLY A 72 -0.66 3.29 7.42
N SER A 73 0.31 3.80 8.17
CA SER A 73 1.65 4.14 7.67
C SER A 73 2.72 3.44 8.50
N PHE A 74 3.93 3.33 7.98
CA PHE A 74 5.07 2.78 8.73
C PHE A 74 5.26 3.45 10.10
N CYS A 75 4.92 4.74 10.25
CA CYS A 75 5.00 5.48 11.51
C CYS A 75 4.05 4.98 12.60
N GLU A 76 3.11 4.13 12.27
CA GLU A 76 2.09 3.59 13.19
C GLU A 76 2.41 2.16 13.64
N LEU A 77 3.54 1.60 13.16
CA LEU A 77 4.16 0.41 13.74
C LEU A 77 4.95 0.78 15.00
N ASP A 78 4.92 -0.09 16.00
CA ASP A 78 5.70 0.11 17.22
C ASP A 78 7.20 -0.12 16.99
N THR A 79 8.03 0.43 17.86
CA THR A 79 9.49 0.36 17.75
C THR A 79 10.01 -1.09 17.77
N ASN A 80 9.44 -1.98 18.59
CA ASN A 80 9.87 -3.37 18.65
C ASN A 80 9.58 -4.09 17.33
N THR A 81 8.45 -3.80 16.68
CA THR A 81 8.11 -4.31 15.34
C THR A 81 9.12 -3.81 14.31
N MET A 82 9.44 -2.51 14.30
CA MET A 82 10.42 -1.93 13.37
C MET A 82 11.81 -2.54 13.55
N ASP A 83 12.26 -2.72 14.78
CA ASP A 83 13.54 -3.36 15.10
C ASP A 83 13.55 -4.86 14.68
N ALA A 84 12.43 -5.57 14.83
CA ALA A 84 12.29 -6.95 14.40
C ALA A 84 12.38 -7.06 12.86
N ILE A 85 11.72 -6.17 12.13
CA ILE A 85 11.82 -6.09 10.65
C ILE A 85 13.28 -5.85 10.25
N ARG A 86 13.93 -4.84 10.83
CA ARG A 86 15.32 -4.50 10.54
C ARG A 86 16.27 -5.67 10.79
N ARG A 87 16.11 -6.35 11.92
CA ARG A 87 16.90 -7.55 12.26
C ARG A 87 16.68 -8.66 11.23
N LYS A 88 15.41 -8.91 10.83
CA LYS A 88 15.07 -9.91 9.84
C LYS A 88 15.62 -9.55 8.45
N CYS A 89 15.57 -8.29 8.05
CA CYS A 89 16.21 -7.81 6.81
C CYS A 89 17.71 -8.12 6.78
N LYS A 90 18.41 -7.84 7.86
CA LYS A 90 19.85 -8.16 7.98
C LYS A 90 20.11 -9.68 7.95
N GLU A 91 19.31 -10.47 8.69
CA GLU A 91 19.43 -11.93 8.75
C GLU A 91 19.23 -12.58 7.38
N LYS A 92 18.25 -12.13 6.61
CA LYS A 92 17.87 -12.70 5.32
C LYS A 92 18.45 -11.97 4.11
N ALA A 93 19.38 -11.04 4.35
CA ALA A 93 20.02 -10.23 3.31
C ALA A 93 18.99 -9.56 2.38
N ILE A 94 17.95 -8.95 2.95
CA ILE A 94 16.95 -8.20 2.19
C ILE A 94 17.62 -6.94 1.65
N HIS A 95 17.67 -6.80 0.33
CA HIS A 95 18.29 -5.67 -0.34
C HIS A 95 17.33 -4.49 -0.51
N THR A 96 16.05 -4.78 -0.69
CA THR A 96 15.02 -3.76 -0.87
C THR A 96 13.82 -4.06 0.03
N ILE A 97 13.34 -3.03 0.74
CA ILE A 97 12.12 -3.11 1.53
C ILE A 97 11.17 -1.99 1.13
N HIS A 98 9.88 -2.33 0.96
CA HIS A 98 8.81 -1.37 0.68
C HIS A 98 7.99 -1.11 1.93
N PHE A 99 7.61 0.16 2.12
CA PHE A 99 6.66 0.57 3.15
C PHE A 99 5.58 1.47 2.58
N GLU A 100 4.41 1.46 3.20
CA GLU A 100 3.34 2.39 2.88
C GLU A 100 3.36 3.61 3.80
N THR A 101 2.92 4.74 3.27
CA THR A 101 2.82 5.99 4.03
C THR A 101 1.59 6.81 3.66
N HIS A 102 1.16 7.66 4.59
CA HIS A 102 0.26 8.78 4.35
C HIS A 102 1.07 10.08 4.20
N TRP A 103 0.58 11.03 3.40
CA TRP A 103 1.24 12.31 3.12
C TRP A 103 1.66 13.10 4.37
N MET A 104 0.93 12.98 5.45
CA MET A 104 1.25 13.64 6.72
C MET A 104 2.63 13.24 7.26
N TYR A 105 3.12 12.04 6.93
CA TYR A 105 4.40 11.50 7.40
C TYR A 105 5.55 11.65 6.40
N ARG A 106 5.36 12.35 5.26
CA ARG A 106 6.38 12.47 4.22
C ARG A 106 7.76 12.90 4.73
N ARG A 107 7.81 13.75 5.77
CA ARG A 107 9.07 14.23 6.36
C ARG A 107 9.79 13.18 7.22
N LYS A 108 9.11 12.07 7.56
CA LYS A 108 9.69 10.95 8.30
C LYS A 108 10.34 9.90 7.41
N ILE A 109 10.15 10.00 6.10
CA ILE A 109 10.68 9.02 5.13
C ILE A 109 12.21 9.00 5.14
N GLN A 110 12.86 10.15 5.32
CA GLN A 110 14.32 10.21 5.37
C GLN A 110 14.88 9.46 6.58
N GLU A 111 14.26 9.61 7.76
CA GLU A 111 14.63 8.86 8.98
C GLU A 111 14.48 7.34 8.75
N LEU A 112 13.41 6.91 8.06
CA LEU A 112 13.19 5.51 7.71
C LEU A 112 14.28 4.97 6.76
N ARG A 113 14.65 5.76 5.74
CA ARG A 113 15.72 5.40 4.79
C ARG A 113 17.07 5.27 5.48
N GLU A 114 17.39 6.18 6.39
CA GLU A 114 18.62 6.12 7.20
C GLU A 114 18.63 4.88 8.11
N PHE A 115 17.52 4.61 8.80
CA PHE A 115 17.40 3.46 9.71
C PHE A 115 17.67 2.12 9.03
N PHE A 116 17.15 1.89 7.82
CA PHE A 116 17.44 0.68 7.06
C PHE A 116 18.75 0.74 6.27
N GLY A 117 19.15 1.93 5.84
CA GLY A 117 20.42 2.16 5.14
C GLY A 117 21.64 1.74 5.93
N GLU A 118 21.64 1.89 7.26
CA GLU A 118 22.71 1.42 8.15
C GLU A 118 23.00 -0.10 8.07
N ILE A 119 22.02 -0.87 7.60
CA ILE A 119 22.19 -2.33 7.39
C ILE A 119 22.31 -2.71 5.91
N GLY A 120 22.43 -1.72 5.01
CA GLY A 120 22.57 -1.95 3.56
C GLY A 120 21.26 -2.27 2.85
N THR A 121 20.09 -2.00 3.47
CA THR A 121 18.78 -2.23 2.86
C THR A 121 18.23 -0.92 2.30
N THR A 122 17.88 -0.91 1.01
CA THR A 122 17.24 0.23 0.33
C THR A 122 15.75 0.27 0.67
N VAL A 123 15.25 1.43 1.06
CA VAL A 123 13.82 1.63 1.32
C VAL A 123 13.13 2.26 0.12
N LYS A 124 12.04 1.65 -0.33
CA LYS A 124 11.08 2.19 -1.27
C LYS A 124 9.79 2.54 -0.51
N VAL A 125 9.23 3.69 -0.80
CA VAL A 125 8.01 4.16 -0.12
C VAL A 125 6.87 4.28 -1.12
N LYS A 126 5.77 3.61 -0.81
CA LYS A 126 4.51 3.63 -1.55
C LYS A 126 3.52 4.56 -0.85
N ILE A 127 2.85 5.40 -1.62
CA ILE A 127 1.82 6.31 -1.10
C ILE A 127 0.47 6.10 -1.79
N GLY A 128 -0.60 6.03 -1.02
CA GLY A 128 -1.96 6.05 -1.55
C GLY A 128 -2.35 7.48 -1.93
N VAL A 129 -2.30 7.80 -3.21
CA VAL A 129 -2.80 9.07 -3.78
C VAL A 129 -4.25 8.93 -4.21
N GLU A 130 -4.62 7.75 -4.67
CA GLU A 130 -5.92 7.30 -5.18
C GLU A 130 -6.29 7.94 -6.52
N THR A 131 -6.02 9.22 -6.72
CA THR A 131 -6.14 9.98 -7.98
C THR A 131 -5.28 11.23 -7.94
N PHE A 132 -4.75 11.66 -9.08
CA PHE A 132 -4.06 12.94 -9.20
C PHE A 132 -5.01 14.12 -9.44
N ASP A 133 -6.31 13.87 -9.66
CA ASP A 133 -7.32 14.93 -9.64
C ASP A 133 -7.49 15.43 -8.20
N GLU A 134 -6.92 16.59 -7.90
CA GLU A 134 -6.95 17.18 -6.56
C GLU A 134 -8.38 17.39 -6.06
N ALA A 135 -9.27 17.89 -6.92
CA ALA A 135 -10.64 18.16 -6.52
C ALA A 135 -11.35 16.87 -6.11
N PHE A 136 -11.21 15.80 -6.89
CA PHE A 136 -11.78 14.50 -6.57
C PHE A 136 -11.11 13.90 -5.33
N ARG A 137 -9.78 13.96 -5.23
CA ARG A 137 -8.99 13.45 -4.12
C ARG A 137 -9.40 14.06 -2.78
N GLU A 138 -9.62 15.38 -2.74
CA GLU A 138 -9.91 16.07 -1.49
C GLU A 138 -11.41 16.14 -1.17
N THR A 139 -12.31 16.18 -2.18
CA THR A 139 -13.76 16.26 -1.93
C THR A 139 -14.41 14.88 -1.78
N VAL A 140 -14.00 13.90 -2.59
CA VAL A 140 -14.59 12.55 -2.57
C VAL A 140 -13.81 11.64 -1.61
N PHE A 141 -12.49 11.56 -1.73
CA PHE A 141 -11.68 10.64 -0.93
C PHE A 141 -11.21 11.22 0.41
N GLN A 142 -11.18 12.54 0.57
CA GLN A 142 -10.73 13.25 1.78
C GLN A 142 -9.31 12.81 2.22
N LYS A 143 -8.39 12.75 1.26
CA LYS A 143 -7.01 12.26 1.49
C LYS A 143 -6.15 13.19 2.34
N GLY A 144 -6.47 14.47 2.43
CA GLY A 144 -5.68 15.45 3.19
C GLY A 144 -4.30 15.71 2.58
N MET A 145 -4.26 15.84 1.27
CA MET A 145 -3.08 16.15 0.47
C MET A 145 -3.31 17.41 -0.39
N PRO A 146 -3.89 18.50 0.17
CA PRO A 146 -4.19 19.67 -0.64
C PRO A 146 -2.92 20.23 -1.28
N HIS A 147 -3.03 20.64 -2.55
CA HIS A 147 -1.97 21.24 -3.36
C HIS A 147 -0.75 20.36 -3.62
N ALA A 148 -0.77 19.07 -3.23
CA ALA A 148 0.31 18.15 -3.55
C ALA A 148 0.23 17.72 -5.02
N THR A 149 1.21 18.13 -5.82
CA THR A 149 1.39 17.72 -7.22
C THR A 149 2.07 16.36 -7.30
N ALA A 150 2.08 15.74 -8.49
CA ALA A 150 2.81 14.48 -8.70
C ALA A 150 4.32 14.64 -8.43
N GLU A 151 4.91 15.79 -8.84
CA GLU A 151 6.31 16.12 -8.57
C GLU A 151 6.58 16.25 -7.07
N ASP A 152 5.72 16.98 -6.34
CA ASP A 152 5.89 17.13 -4.89
C ASP A 152 5.86 15.77 -4.18
N ILE A 153 4.98 14.87 -4.63
CA ILE A 153 4.84 13.53 -4.04
C ILE A 153 6.04 12.66 -4.39
N ALA A 154 6.48 12.68 -5.65
CA ALA A 154 7.62 11.92 -6.14
C ALA A 154 8.96 12.37 -5.51
N ALA A 155 9.03 13.59 -4.99
CA ALA A 155 10.20 14.05 -4.22
C ALA A 155 10.40 13.27 -2.90
N TYR A 156 9.38 12.60 -2.40
CA TYR A 156 9.42 11.81 -1.16
C TYR A 156 9.21 10.32 -1.37
N CYS A 157 8.29 9.95 -2.29
CA CYS A 157 7.80 8.59 -2.46
C CYS A 157 8.25 8.00 -3.80
N ASP A 158 8.53 6.71 -3.82
CA ASP A 158 9.03 5.98 -4.99
C ASP A 158 7.88 5.36 -5.81
N GLU A 159 6.77 5.02 -5.15
CA GLU A 159 5.65 4.27 -5.72
C GLU A 159 4.31 4.90 -5.32
N VAL A 160 3.28 4.66 -6.13
CA VAL A 160 1.96 5.23 -5.91
C VAL A 160 0.86 4.17 -6.02
N CYS A 161 -0.15 4.27 -5.12
CA CYS A 161 -1.42 3.54 -5.25
C CYS A 161 -2.51 4.47 -5.77
N LEU A 162 -3.31 3.93 -6.68
CA LEU A 162 -4.51 4.53 -7.27
C LEU A 162 -5.72 3.68 -6.91
N LEU A 163 -6.90 4.29 -6.81
CA LEU A 163 -8.15 3.62 -6.51
C LEU A 163 -9.18 3.92 -7.59
N PHE A 164 -9.65 2.87 -8.26
CA PHE A 164 -10.64 2.97 -9.33
C PHE A 164 -11.92 2.20 -9.00
N GLY A 165 -12.99 2.50 -9.74
CA GLY A 165 -14.31 1.93 -9.52
C GLY A 165 -15.21 2.80 -8.64
N ILE A 166 -15.01 4.11 -8.66
CA ILE A 166 -15.79 5.09 -7.88
C ILE A 166 -16.63 5.94 -8.82
N THR A 167 -17.87 6.17 -8.46
CA THR A 167 -18.78 7.06 -9.21
C THR A 167 -18.14 8.42 -9.48
N GLY A 168 -18.19 8.88 -10.73
CA GLY A 168 -17.58 10.12 -11.18
C GLY A 168 -16.23 9.96 -11.87
N GLN A 169 -15.59 8.82 -11.74
CA GLN A 169 -14.38 8.51 -12.55
C GLN A 169 -14.79 8.15 -13.98
N THR A 170 -13.93 8.49 -14.93
CA THR A 170 -14.08 8.21 -16.37
C THR A 170 -12.86 7.45 -16.88
N VAL A 171 -12.98 6.85 -18.07
CA VAL A 171 -11.82 6.22 -18.73
C VAL A 171 -10.65 7.19 -18.85
N ASP A 172 -10.93 8.44 -19.24
CA ASP A 172 -9.89 9.46 -19.41
C ASP A 172 -9.25 9.89 -18.08
N SER A 173 -10.03 9.98 -16.99
CA SER A 173 -9.46 10.33 -15.68
C SER A 173 -8.59 9.19 -15.15
N MET A 174 -9.06 7.94 -15.20
CA MET A 174 -8.29 6.77 -14.76
C MET A 174 -7.01 6.57 -15.59
N LYS A 175 -7.11 6.77 -16.91
CA LYS A 175 -5.94 6.71 -17.81
C LYS A 175 -4.91 7.79 -17.45
N ARG A 176 -5.34 9.05 -17.29
CA ARG A 176 -4.44 10.13 -16.87
C ARG A 176 -3.76 9.82 -15.54
N ASP A 177 -4.47 9.25 -14.57
CA ASP A 177 -3.89 8.87 -13.29
C ASP A 177 -2.78 7.83 -13.45
N ILE A 178 -2.99 6.77 -14.25
CA ILE A 178 -1.95 5.77 -14.52
C ILE A 178 -0.76 6.41 -15.24
N GLU A 179 -1.01 7.20 -16.29
CA GLU A 179 0.06 7.84 -17.08
C GLU A 179 0.86 8.84 -16.25
N THR A 180 0.20 9.61 -15.38
CA THR A 180 0.87 10.50 -14.41
C THR A 180 1.71 9.68 -13.43
N GLY A 181 1.18 8.58 -12.90
CA GLY A 181 1.93 7.69 -12.04
C GLY A 181 3.18 7.14 -12.73
N LEU A 182 3.05 6.64 -13.96
CA LEU A 182 4.18 6.11 -14.75
C LEU A 182 5.22 7.17 -15.15
N ALA A 183 4.81 8.44 -15.24
CA ALA A 183 5.72 9.54 -15.57
C ALA A 183 6.58 9.99 -14.38
N HIS A 184 6.09 9.87 -13.15
CA HIS A 184 6.73 10.43 -11.96
C HIS A 184 7.24 9.39 -10.96
N PHE A 185 6.73 8.14 -11.00
CA PHE A 185 7.04 7.09 -10.02
C PHE A 185 7.64 5.85 -10.67
N GLU A 186 8.36 5.08 -9.90
CA GLU A 186 8.96 3.82 -10.35
C GLU A 186 7.89 2.76 -10.64
N ARG A 187 6.81 2.74 -9.84
CA ARG A 187 5.72 1.76 -9.93
C ARG A 187 4.37 2.40 -9.59
N VAL A 188 3.33 1.83 -10.20
CA VAL A 188 1.92 2.20 -9.97
C VAL A 188 1.17 0.95 -9.54
N CYS A 189 0.47 1.03 -8.42
CA CYS A 189 -0.45 -0.01 -7.97
C CYS A 189 -1.89 0.49 -8.15
N VAL A 190 -2.64 -0.12 -9.05
CA VAL A 190 -4.05 0.17 -9.28
C VAL A 190 -4.89 -0.78 -8.44
N ASN A 191 -5.64 -0.24 -7.50
CA ASN A 191 -6.61 -0.99 -6.72
C ASN A 191 -8.03 -0.75 -7.28
N ILE A 192 -8.80 -1.81 -7.44
CA ILE A 192 -10.22 -1.68 -7.76
C ILE A 192 -11.01 -1.69 -6.46
N MET A 193 -11.91 -0.71 -6.31
CA MET A 193 -12.76 -0.62 -5.13
C MET A 193 -13.59 -1.89 -4.96
N VAL A 194 -13.53 -2.47 -3.76
CA VAL A 194 -14.37 -3.60 -3.35
C VAL A 194 -15.31 -3.18 -2.22
N PRO A 195 -16.45 -3.84 -2.02
CA PRO A 195 -17.35 -3.54 -0.91
C PRO A 195 -16.62 -3.63 0.44
N ASN A 196 -16.83 -2.63 1.28
CA ASN A 196 -16.29 -2.57 2.63
C ASN A 196 -17.30 -1.91 3.59
N THR A 197 -16.88 -1.52 4.79
CA THR A 197 -17.78 -0.97 5.81
C THR A 197 -18.05 0.52 5.66
N THR A 198 -17.45 1.18 4.66
CA THR A 198 -17.63 2.63 4.43
C THR A 198 -18.89 2.92 3.59
N ASN A 199 -19.22 4.22 3.48
CA ASN A 199 -20.35 4.66 2.66
C ASN A 199 -20.00 4.76 1.15
N ILE A 200 -18.73 4.67 0.78
CA ILE A 200 -18.32 4.62 -0.62
C ILE A 200 -18.50 3.19 -1.11
N VAL A 201 -19.37 3.03 -2.09
CA VAL A 201 -19.63 1.73 -2.70
C VAL A 201 -18.98 1.63 -4.07
N PRO A 202 -18.54 0.43 -4.50
CA PRO A 202 -18.04 0.21 -5.85
C PRO A 202 -19.09 0.58 -6.89
N ASP A 203 -18.67 1.28 -7.94
CA ASP A 203 -19.49 1.56 -9.12
C ASP A 203 -19.18 0.53 -10.20
N GLU A 204 -20.05 -0.45 -10.35
CA GLU A 204 -19.88 -1.56 -11.31
C GLU A 204 -19.78 -1.08 -12.77
N ALA A 205 -20.38 0.06 -13.11
CA ALA A 205 -20.26 0.63 -14.46
C ALA A 205 -18.84 1.17 -14.69
N VAL A 206 -18.26 1.86 -13.71
CA VAL A 206 -16.89 2.38 -13.76
C VAL A 206 -15.88 1.23 -13.76
N ILE A 207 -16.08 0.21 -12.91
CA ILE A 207 -15.23 -0.99 -12.87
C ILE A 207 -15.23 -1.69 -14.24
N ARG A 208 -16.39 -1.85 -14.85
CA ARG A 208 -16.50 -2.44 -16.18
C ARG A 208 -15.78 -1.60 -17.24
N LEU A 209 -15.93 -0.27 -17.21
CA LEU A 209 -15.19 0.62 -18.12
C LEU A 209 -13.67 0.46 -17.98
N PHE A 210 -13.16 0.36 -16.75
CA PHE A 210 -11.74 0.09 -16.52
C PHE A 210 -11.33 -1.25 -17.13
N LYS A 211 -12.06 -2.33 -16.85
CA LYS A 211 -11.77 -3.69 -17.34
C LYS A 211 -11.80 -3.76 -18.88
N GLU A 212 -12.77 -3.12 -19.52
CA GLU A 212 -12.93 -3.18 -20.99
C GLU A 212 -11.98 -2.26 -21.76
N LYS A 213 -11.57 -1.13 -21.17
CA LYS A 213 -10.84 -0.08 -21.89
C LYS A 213 -9.39 0.10 -21.49
N LEU A 214 -9.04 -0.21 -20.22
CA LEU A 214 -7.72 0.09 -19.70
C LEU A 214 -6.95 -1.15 -19.21
N TYR A 215 -7.62 -2.16 -18.68
CA TYR A 215 -6.97 -3.33 -18.10
C TYR A 215 -5.95 -3.97 -19.04
N ASP A 216 -6.35 -4.29 -20.28
CA ASP A 216 -5.46 -4.92 -21.26
C ASP A 216 -4.30 -4.03 -21.73
N GLN A 217 -4.41 -2.71 -21.55
CA GLN A 217 -3.33 -1.78 -21.91
C GLN A 217 -2.18 -1.80 -20.89
N TYR A 218 -2.49 -2.09 -19.61
CA TYR A 218 -1.53 -1.93 -18.51
C TYR A 218 -1.22 -3.23 -17.76
N LYS A 219 -2.02 -4.30 -17.91
CA LYS A 219 -1.83 -5.55 -17.15
C LYS A 219 -0.46 -6.20 -17.36
N ASP A 220 0.18 -5.97 -18.50
CA ASP A 220 1.47 -6.56 -18.85
C ASP A 220 2.64 -5.57 -18.65
N ASP A 221 2.40 -4.31 -18.28
CA ASP A 221 3.48 -3.37 -17.93
C ASP A 221 4.13 -3.83 -16.60
N PRO A 222 5.44 -4.09 -16.57
CA PRO A 222 6.14 -4.55 -15.37
C PRO A 222 6.12 -3.53 -14.21
N ARG A 223 5.80 -2.27 -14.49
CA ARG A 223 5.70 -1.21 -13.49
C ARG A 223 4.29 -1.01 -12.95
N VAL A 224 3.29 -1.73 -13.48
CA VAL A 224 1.89 -1.59 -13.08
C VAL A 224 1.40 -2.87 -12.42
N ASP A 225 1.06 -2.83 -11.15
CA ASP A 225 0.29 -3.87 -10.48
C ASP A 225 -1.20 -3.49 -10.56
N ILE A 226 -2.07 -4.44 -10.90
CA ILE A 226 -3.53 -4.23 -10.92
C ILE A 226 -4.16 -5.26 -9.98
N LEU A 227 -4.73 -4.79 -8.89
CA LEU A 227 -5.46 -5.60 -7.93
C LEU A 227 -6.95 -5.45 -8.18
N LEU A 228 -7.56 -6.50 -8.72
CA LEU A 228 -9.01 -6.57 -8.92
C LEU A 228 -9.74 -6.86 -7.60
N ASN A 229 -9.01 -7.44 -6.64
CA ASN A 229 -9.44 -7.67 -5.27
C ASN A 229 -8.32 -7.26 -4.30
N ASN A 230 -8.67 -6.79 -3.12
CA ASN A 230 -7.70 -6.40 -2.08
C ASN A 230 -6.79 -7.54 -1.61
N THR A 231 -7.12 -8.79 -1.96
CA THR A 231 -6.40 -10.00 -1.57
C THR A 231 -5.52 -10.58 -2.68
N ASP A 232 -5.41 -9.91 -3.83
CA ASP A 232 -4.67 -10.43 -5.00
C ASP A 232 -3.16 -10.59 -4.73
N PHE A 233 -2.62 -9.91 -3.73
CA PHE A 233 -1.25 -10.14 -3.23
C PHE A 233 -1.15 -11.29 -2.21
N GLY A 234 -2.25 -12.02 -1.97
CA GLY A 234 -2.29 -13.18 -1.10
C GLY A 234 -2.34 -12.86 0.40
N VAL A 235 -2.56 -11.61 0.79
CA VAL A 235 -2.77 -11.19 2.18
C VAL A 235 -4.15 -10.54 2.36
N GLY A 236 -4.65 -10.48 3.59
CA GLY A 236 -5.94 -9.84 3.93
C GLY A 236 -7.16 -10.75 3.78
N GLY A 237 -7.07 -11.84 3.04
CA GLY A 237 -8.12 -12.86 2.94
C GLY A 237 -8.22 -13.72 4.20
N GLU A 238 -9.24 -14.59 4.27
CA GLU A 238 -9.34 -15.60 5.32
C GLU A 238 -8.38 -16.75 5.05
N GLU A 239 -7.73 -17.26 6.09
CA GLU A 239 -7.07 -18.55 6.03
C GLU A 239 -8.17 -19.63 5.82
N ASN A 240 -8.19 -20.26 4.67
CA ASN A 240 -9.12 -21.37 4.44
C ASN A 240 -8.79 -22.48 5.45
N ALA A 241 -9.75 -22.76 6.33
CA ALA A 241 -9.68 -23.82 7.33
C ALA A 241 -9.68 -25.20 6.67
#